data_a2ca4f18582c8aa1955252a63c885650
#
_entry.id   a2ca4f18582c8aa1955252a63c885650
#
_cell.length_a   1.000
_cell.length_b   1.000
_cell.length_c   1.000
_cell.angle_alpha   90.00
_cell.angle_beta   90.00
_cell.angle_gamma   90.00
#
_symmetry.space_group_name_H-M   'P 1'
#
loop_
_entity.id
_entity.type
_entity.pdbx_description
1 polymer ?
#
loop_
_entity_poly.entity_id
_entity_poly.type
_entity_poly.pdbx_seq_one_letter_code
_entity_poly.pdbx_strand_id
1 'polypeptide(L)'
;MPLYEHTFLARQDLSQAQVDALAATATEIVEAGKGTVSKTETWGLKNLAYKIKRNRKAHYVMLNIDAPAGVVAELERQTAINEDVVRWLTVRVDEHEAGPSVQMRKQDRERTKRREREEY
;
A
#
# COMPACT_ATOMS: atom_id res chain seq x y z
N MET A 1 16.31 -6.86 -12.02
CA MET A 1 15.20 -7.69 -11.50
C MET A 1 13.87 -7.04 -11.86
N PRO A 2 12.78 -7.81 -11.99
CA PRO A 2 11.49 -7.21 -12.28
C PRO A 2 11.04 -6.22 -11.20
N LEU A 3 10.28 -5.21 -11.61
CA LEU A 3 9.73 -4.18 -10.73
C LEU A 3 8.23 -4.41 -10.55
N TYR A 4 7.77 -4.22 -9.31
CA TYR A 4 6.36 -4.42 -8.95
C TYR A 4 5.85 -3.30 -8.08
N GLU A 5 4.54 -3.06 -8.15
CA GLU A 5 3.81 -2.26 -7.17
C GLU A 5 2.86 -3.21 -6.43
N HIS A 6 3.02 -3.29 -5.12
CA HIS A 6 2.18 -4.12 -4.26
C HIS A 6 1.36 -3.21 -3.37
N THR A 7 0.03 -3.25 -3.55
CA THR A 7 -0.90 -2.46 -2.75
C THR A 7 -1.74 -3.39 -1.90
N PHE A 8 -1.83 -3.13 -0.60
CA PHE A 8 -2.75 -3.87 0.25
C PHE A 8 -3.64 -2.92 1.05
N LEU A 9 -4.81 -3.44 1.42
CA LEU A 9 -5.80 -2.75 2.22
C LEU A 9 -5.90 -3.45 3.57
N ALA A 10 -5.65 -2.71 4.64
CA ALA A 10 -5.70 -3.22 6.01
C ALA A 10 -7.02 -2.84 6.69
N ARG A 11 -7.44 -3.63 7.66
CA ARG A 11 -8.70 -3.45 8.39
C ARG A 11 -8.83 -2.05 8.98
N GLN A 12 -10.04 -1.52 8.94
CA GLN A 12 -10.33 -0.15 9.40
C GLN A 12 -10.06 0.08 10.89
N ASP A 13 -10.14 -0.96 11.70
CA ASP A 13 -9.97 -0.87 13.16
C ASP A 13 -8.51 -0.92 13.63
N LEU A 14 -7.55 -1.06 12.70
CA LEU A 14 -6.13 -1.04 13.05
C LEU A 14 -5.66 0.39 13.28
N SER A 15 -4.70 0.53 14.22
CA SER A 15 -3.99 1.79 14.42
C SER A 15 -2.96 2.01 13.32
N GLN A 16 -2.49 3.24 13.14
CA GLN A 16 -1.43 3.54 12.17
C GLN A 16 -0.16 2.73 12.48
N ALA A 17 0.19 2.55 13.76
CA ALA A 17 1.34 1.75 14.17
C ALA A 17 1.21 0.28 13.71
N GLN A 18 0.01 -0.29 13.79
CA GLN A 18 -0.26 -1.65 13.33
C GLN A 18 -0.16 -1.75 11.81
N VAL A 19 -0.64 -0.74 11.08
CA VAL A 19 -0.53 -0.68 9.62
C VAL A 19 0.94 -0.56 9.21
N ASP A 20 1.72 0.26 9.89
CA ASP A 20 3.16 0.41 9.65
C ASP A 20 3.90 -0.90 9.91
N ALA A 21 3.49 -1.67 10.92
CA ALA A 21 4.05 -2.98 11.20
C ALA A 21 3.77 -3.98 10.07
N LEU A 22 2.60 -3.92 9.45
CA LEU A 22 2.27 -4.75 8.28
C LEU A 22 3.20 -4.40 7.11
N ALA A 23 3.43 -3.12 6.86
CA ALA A 23 4.34 -2.67 5.81
C ALA A 23 5.78 -3.12 6.09
N ALA A 24 6.22 -3.03 7.34
CA ALA A 24 7.55 -3.50 7.76
C ALA A 24 7.72 -5.00 7.55
N THR A 25 6.70 -5.79 7.88
CA THR A 25 6.71 -7.25 7.66
C THR A 25 6.84 -7.57 6.16
N ALA A 26 6.09 -6.87 5.31
CA ALA A 26 6.17 -7.04 3.86
C ALA A 26 7.59 -6.73 3.35
N THR A 27 8.19 -5.64 3.84
CA THR A 27 9.56 -5.25 3.50
C THR A 27 10.56 -6.32 3.92
N GLU A 28 10.42 -6.89 5.10
CA GLU A 28 11.28 -7.97 5.60
C GLU A 28 11.21 -9.21 4.70
N ILE A 29 10.02 -9.58 4.23
CA ILE A 29 9.84 -10.72 3.33
C ILE A 29 10.61 -10.48 2.02
N VAL A 30 10.50 -9.28 1.47
CA VAL A 30 11.19 -8.91 0.23
C VAL A 30 12.71 -8.93 0.41
N GLU A 31 13.19 -8.33 1.49
CA GLU A 31 14.64 -8.26 1.78
C GLU A 31 15.23 -9.63 2.08
N ALA A 32 14.51 -10.50 2.79
CA ALA A 32 14.94 -11.88 3.06
C ALA A 32 15.16 -12.67 1.76
N GLY A 33 14.40 -12.34 0.71
CA GLY A 33 14.55 -12.93 -0.62
C GLY A 33 15.55 -12.17 -1.52
N LYS A 34 16.35 -11.30 -0.94
CA LYS A 34 17.34 -10.46 -1.63
C LYS A 34 16.73 -9.42 -2.60
N GLY A 35 15.48 -9.05 -2.36
CA GLY A 35 14.84 -7.96 -3.05
C GLY A 35 14.99 -6.65 -2.30
N THR A 36 14.45 -5.58 -2.86
CA THR A 36 14.49 -4.24 -2.28
C THR A 36 13.13 -3.58 -2.36
N VAL A 37 12.72 -2.90 -1.30
CA VAL A 37 11.56 -2.01 -1.31
C VAL A 37 12.10 -0.59 -1.44
N SER A 38 11.91 0.02 -2.60
CA SER A 38 12.46 1.35 -2.90
C SER A 38 11.60 2.49 -2.36
N LYS A 39 10.31 2.25 -2.18
CA LYS A 39 9.37 3.26 -1.67
C LYS A 39 8.19 2.59 -0.99
N THR A 40 7.75 3.18 0.13
CA THR A 40 6.53 2.78 0.83
C THR A 40 5.65 4.01 0.98
N GLU A 41 4.40 3.93 0.50
CA GLU A 41 3.42 5.00 0.67
C GLU A 41 2.27 4.51 1.52
N THR A 42 1.88 5.30 2.51
CA THR A 42 0.66 5.06 3.28
C THR A 42 -0.36 6.12 2.88
N TRP A 43 -1.43 5.69 2.23
CA TRP A 43 -2.45 6.62 1.71
C TRP A 43 -3.53 6.96 2.74
N GLY A 44 -3.45 6.37 3.92
CA GLY A 44 -4.38 6.63 5.00
C GLY A 44 -5.65 5.81 4.93
N LEU A 45 -6.56 6.10 5.85
CA LEU A 45 -7.86 5.44 5.94
C LEU A 45 -8.81 6.05 4.91
N LYS A 46 -9.31 5.23 3.99
CA LYS A 46 -10.18 5.68 2.90
C LYS A 46 -11.48 4.87 2.86
N ASN A 47 -12.54 5.51 2.37
CA ASN A 47 -13.82 4.85 2.15
C ASN A 47 -13.71 3.85 0.99
N LEU A 48 -14.31 2.68 1.18
CA LEU A 48 -14.44 1.68 0.14
C LEU A 48 -15.73 1.93 -0.65
N ALA A 49 -15.70 1.68 -1.96
CA ALA A 49 -16.89 1.76 -2.80
C ALA A 49 -17.92 0.71 -2.37
N TYR A 50 -17.44 -0.46 -1.94
CA TYR A 50 -18.25 -1.56 -1.44
C TYR A 50 -17.68 -2.06 -0.13
N LYS A 51 -18.55 -2.58 0.74
CA LYS A 51 -18.14 -3.20 1.98
C LYS A 51 -17.35 -4.48 1.68
N ILE A 52 -16.11 -4.59 2.22
CA ILE A 52 -15.25 -5.76 2.07
C ILE A 52 -15.01 -6.36 3.45
N LYS A 53 -15.37 -7.64 3.64
CA LYS A 53 -15.19 -8.36 4.91
C LYS A 53 -15.67 -7.53 6.12
N ARG A 54 -16.84 -6.90 5.98
CA ARG A 54 -17.46 -6.03 6.99
C ARG A 54 -16.74 -4.69 7.23
N ASN A 55 -15.76 -4.34 6.40
CA ASN A 55 -15.09 -3.04 6.48
C ASN A 55 -15.69 -2.08 5.44
N ARG A 56 -16.05 -0.87 5.87
CA ARG A 56 -16.48 0.21 4.99
C ARG A 56 -15.35 1.13 4.60
N LYS A 57 -14.27 1.10 5.39
CA LYS A 57 -13.04 1.84 5.17
C LYS A 57 -11.87 0.89 5.25
N ALA A 58 -10.73 1.29 4.73
CA ALA A 58 -9.50 0.51 4.83
C ALA A 58 -8.29 1.44 4.80
N HIS A 59 -7.22 0.99 5.44
CA HIS A 59 -5.92 1.65 5.33
C HIS A 59 -5.24 1.18 4.05
N TYR A 60 -4.83 2.11 3.19
CA TYR A 60 -4.15 1.81 1.94
C TYR A 60 -2.65 1.95 2.10
N VAL A 61 -1.90 0.93 1.71
CA VAL A 61 -0.43 0.96 1.71
C VAL A 61 0.07 0.44 0.36
N MET A 62 1.03 1.14 -0.23
CA MET A 62 1.66 0.76 -1.50
C MET A 62 3.16 0.65 -1.33
N LEU A 63 3.73 -0.42 -1.87
CA LEU A 63 5.16 -0.71 -1.86
C LEU A 63 5.69 -0.80 -3.30
N ASN A 64 6.77 -0.10 -3.58
CA ASN A 64 7.53 -0.29 -4.82
C ASN A 64 8.62 -1.32 -4.56
N ILE A 65 8.56 -2.43 -5.29
CA ILE A 65 9.40 -3.61 -5.05
C ILE A 65 10.28 -3.89 -6.27
N ASP A 66 11.56 -4.18 -5.99
CA ASP A 66 12.52 -4.70 -6.98
C ASP A 66 12.97 -6.06 -6.46
N ALA A 67 12.45 -7.14 -7.05
CA ALA A 67 12.70 -8.49 -6.56
C ALA A 67 12.40 -9.55 -7.63
N PRO A 68 12.99 -10.75 -7.48
CA PRO A 68 12.62 -11.88 -8.33
C PRO A 68 11.14 -12.27 -8.13
N ALA A 69 10.54 -12.82 -9.18
CA ALA A 69 9.12 -13.23 -9.16
C ALA A 69 8.79 -14.20 -8.02
N GLY A 70 9.70 -15.10 -7.68
CA GLY A 70 9.50 -16.05 -6.57
C GLY A 70 9.37 -15.37 -5.21
N VAL A 71 10.09 -14.26 -4.99
CA VAL A 71 10.02 -13.46 -3.77
C VAL A 71 8.66 -12.77 -3.68
N VAL A 72 8.20 -12.22 -4.78
CA VAL A 72 6.88 -11.56 -4.87
C VAL A 72 5.76 -12.58 -4.63
N ALA A 73 5.89 -13.80 -5.18
CA ALA A 73 4.92 -14.86 -4.95
C ALA A 73 4.81 -15.23 -3.45
N GLU A 74 5.95 -15.28 -2.74
CA GLU A 74 5.96 -15.52 -1.30
C GLU A 74 5.32 -14.36 -0.53
N LEU A 75 5.59 -13.13 -0.93
CA LEU A 75 4.96 -11.95 -0.35
C LEU A 75 3.43 -12.02 -0.52
N GLU A 76 2.96 -12.34 -1.72
CA GLU A 76 1.53 -12.47 -1.99
C GLU A 76 0.88 -13.57 -1.16
N ARG A 77 1.56 -14.72 -1.01
CA ARG A 77 1.07 -15.82 -0.19
C ARG A 77 0.88 -15.39 1.27
N GLN A 78 1.88 -14.71 1.84
CA GLN A 78 1.82 -14.24 3.22
C GLN A 78 0.77 -13.15 3.41
N THR A 79 0.64 -12.26 2.44
CA THR A 79 -0.39 -11.21 2.44
C THR A 79 -1.79 -11.82 2.41
N ALA A 80 -1.99 -12.83 1.57
CA ALA A 80 -3.29 -13.48 1.42
C ALA A 80 -3.77 -14.20 2.69
N ILE A 81 -2.86 -14.75 3.48
CA ILE A 81 -3.22 -15.45 4.72
C ILE A 81 -3.26 -14.53 5.95
N ASN A 82 -2.89 -13.27 5.81
CA ASN A 82 -2.90 -12.32 6.91
C ASN A 82 -4.33 -11.81 7.15
N GLU A 83 -4.86 -12.07 8.34
CA GLU A 83 -6.23 -11.70 8.71
C GLU A 83 -6.46 -10.18 8.76
N ASP A 84 -5.40 -9.39 8.95
CA ASP A 84 -5.48 -7.93 9.00
C ASP A 84 -5.55 -7.29 7.62
N VAL A 85 -5.28 -8.06 6.56
CA VAL A 85 -5.36 -7.59 5.17
C VAL A 85 -6.69 -8.02 4.57
N VAL A 86 -7.49 -7.06 4.12
CA VAL A 86 -8.81 -7.32 3.55
C VAL A 86 -8.76 -7.53 2.04
N ARG A 87 -7.77 -6.93 1.39
CA ARG A 87 -7.57 -7.06 -0.06
C ARG A 87 -6.14 -6.66 -0.42
N TRP A 88 -5.63 -7.19 -1.53
CA TRP A 88 -4.31 -6.84 -2.04
C TRP A 88 -4.26 -6.98 -3.56
N LEU A 89 -3.31 -6.27 -4.17
CA LEU A 89 -3.07 -6.32 -5.61
C LEU A 89 -1.59 -6.09 -5.88
N THR A 90 -1.00 -6.92 -6.73
CA THR A 90 0.38 -6.75 -7.20
C THR A 90 0.36 -6.56 -8.71
N VAL A 91 1.03 -5.52 -9.19
CA VAL A 91 1.13 -5.20 -10.61
C VAL A 91 2.61 -5.11 -10.99
N ARG A 92 2.99 -5.78 -12.07
CA ARG A 92 4.34 -5.63 -12.63
C ARG A 92 4.41 -4.32 -13.41
N VAL A 93 5.48 -3.56 -13.20
CA VAL A 93 5.68 -2.27 -13.85
C VAL A 93 7.04 -2.21 -14.54
N ASP A 94 7.19 -1.32 -15.53
CA ASP A 94 8.44 -1.16 -16.25
C ASP A 94 9.43 -0.28 -15.48
N GLU A 95 8.91 0.73 -14.78
CA GLU A 95 9.72 1.59 -13.92
C GLU A 95 8.89 2.10 -12.73
N HIS A 96 9.61 2.51 -11.67
CA HIS A 96 8.97 3.15 -10.50
C HIS A 96 9.05 4.66 -10.62
N GLU A 97 7.99 5.36 -10.20
CA GLU A 97 8.00 6.81 -10.10
C GLU A 97 8.96 7.26 -8.99
N ALA A 98 9.81 8.24 -9.28
CA ALA A 98 10.78 8.76 -8.31
C ALA A 98 10.13 9.65 -7.24
N GLY A 99 9.04 10.32 -7.58
CA GLY A 99 8.29 11.17 -6.65
C GLY A 99 7.04 10.49 -6.09
N PRO A 100 6.16 11.24 -5.40
CA PRO A 100 4.89 10.69 -4.93
C PRO A 100 4.07 10.12 -6.07
N SER A 101 3.33 9.04 -5.81
CA SER A 101 2.46 8.43 -6.80
C SER A 101 1.35 9.38 -7.24
N VAL A 102 0.68 9.05 -8.34
CA VAL A 102 -0.50 9.80 -8.81
C VAL A 102 -1.55 9.89 -7.71
N GLN A 103 -1.72 8.83 -6.93
CA GLN A 103 -2.69 8.80 -5.84
C GLN A 103 -2.33 9.78 -4.71
N MET A 104 -1.05 9.87 -4.35
CA MET A 104 -0.58 10.80 -3.33
C MET A 104 -0.72 12.26 -3.81
N ARG A 105 -0.37 12.53 -5.05
CA ARG A 105 -0.53 13.88 -5.65
C ARG A 105 -2.00 14.30 -5.68
N LYS A 106 -2.90 13.37 -5.94
CA LYS A 106 -4.33 13.63 -5.92
C LYS A 106 -4.82 14.01 -4.52
N GLN A 107 -4.35 13.33 -3.48
CA GLN A 107 -4.67 13.67 -2.09
C GLN A 107 -4.22 15.07 -1.72
N ASP A 108 -3.01 15.45 -2.10
CA ASP A 108 -2.47 16.77 -1.83
C ASP A 108 -3.30 17.86 -2.51
N ARG A 109 -3.74 17.64 -3.75
CA ARG A 109 -4.63 18.58 -4.46
C ARG A 109 -5.96 18.74 -3.74
N GLU A 110 -6.56 17.66 -3.27
CA GLU A 110 -7.83 17.70 -2.54
C GLU A 110 -7.69 18.46 -1.23
N ARG A 111 -6.59 18.28 -0.49
CA ARG A 111 -6.30 19.02 0.73
C ARG A 111 -6.17 20.51 0.47
N THR A 112 -5.45 20.88 -0.58
CA THR A 112 -5.27 22.27 -0.97
C THR A 112 -6.60 22.93 -1.33
N LYS A 113 -7.43 22.28 -2.13
CA LYS A 113 -8.76 22.75 -2.49
C LYS A 113 -9.66 22.93 -1.26
N ARG A 114 -9.59 22.01 -0.31
CA ARG A 114 -10.37 22.09 0.93
C ARG A 114 -9.96 23.30 1.77
N ARG A 115 -8.65 23.58 1.89
CA ARG A 115 -8.14 24.74 2.59
C ARG A 115 -8.64 26.04 1.94
N GLU A 116 -8.56 26.13 0.62
CA GLU A 116 -9.04 27.31 -0.11
C GLU A 116 -10.54 27.57 0.13
N ARG A 117 -11.34 26.51 0.22
CA ARG A 117 -12.79 26.63 0.54
C ARG A 117 -13.04 27.11 1.96
N GLU A 118 -12.22 26.69 2.92
CA GLU A 118 -12.37 27.08 4.33
C GLU A 118 -11.93 28.50 4.60
N GLU A 119 -11.04 29.07 3.79
CA GLU A 119 -10.57 30.46 3.91
C GLU A 119 -11.57 31.47 3.35
N TYR A 120 -12.55 31.06 2.60
CA TYR A 120 -13.60 31.88 2.05
C TYR A 120 -14.94 31.63 2.74
#